data_94692628c2283218f745db25c32a9094
#
_entry.id   94692628c2283218f745db25c32a9094
#
_cell.length_a   1.000
_cell.length_b   1.000
_cell.length_c   1.000
_cell.angle_alpha   90.00
_cell.angle_beta   90.00
_cell.angle_gamma   90.00
#
_symmetry.space_group_name_H-M   'P 1'
#
loop_
_entity.id
_entity.type
_entity.pdbx_description
1 polymer ?
#
loop_
_entity_poly.entity_id
_entity_poly.type
_entity_poly.pdbx_seq_one_letter_code
_entity_poly.pdbx_strand_id
1 'polypeptide(L)'
;MGSLSSALAQNTYKLIAGSSSGLPDPDGPTPIIPDVFSTWGDYYNYLQQKEHDGISTDTVALMAIAKHNSGKIVEHEHHYKPITFGISLTKEIGKNWNVETGLQYSLLKSNFILGEGEYYIGRDQKVHYLGIPVRTSYKWFNSKRWSAYSSAGFLLNIPIHGKNSVRYVTGATVPYKDSWYFTPSVQWAVGVGTGLQYNLIPKWSLYLEPSFNWYIPNGGAIHTIWTEHPFTITVPFGIRFTW
;
A
#
# COMPACT_ATOMS: atom_id res chain seq x y z
N MET A 1 20.92 -3.01 -35.18
CA MET A 1 19.73 -2.21 -34.81
C MET A 1 18.64 -3.01 -34.08
N GLY A 2 18.90 -4.24 -33.71
CA GLY A 2 17.90 -5.11 -33.05
C GLY A 2 17.97 -5.23 -31.53
N SER A 3 18.94 -4.60 -30.83
CA SER A 3 19.13 -4.81 -29.38
C SER A 3 18.55 -3.71 -28.49
N LEU A 4 18.24 -2.56 -29.01
CA LEU A 4 17.64 -1.45 -28.25
C LEU A 4 16.13 -1.61 -28.06
N SER A 5 15.46 -2.25 -29.00
CA SER A 5 14.00 -2.48 -28.95
C SER A 5 13.58 -3.50 -27.88
N SER A 6 14.38 -4.52 -27.62
CA SER A 6 14.08 -5.54 -26.61
C SER A 6 14.41 -5.08 -25.19
N ALA A 7 15.39 -4.21 -25.00
CA ALA A 7 15.71 -3.62 -23.71
C ALA A 7 14.68 -2.57 -23.28
N LEU A 8 14.11 -1.84 -24.24
CA LEU A 8 13.05 -0.87 -23.99
C LEU A 8 11.73 -1.55 -23.55
N ALA A 9 11.44 -2.74 -24.07
CA ALA A 9 10.24 -3.48 -23.70
C ALA A 9 10.26 -4.08 -22.29
N GLN A 10 11.44 -4.32 -21.71
CA GLN A 10 11.57 -4.94 -20.38
C GLN A 10 11.54 -3.96 -19.21
N ASN A 11 11.83 -2.69 -19.44
CA ASN A 11 11.87 -1.68 -18.35
C ASN A 11 10.61 -0.81 -18.24
N THR A 12 9.61 -1.02 -19.08
CA THR A 12 8.49 -0.09 -19.28
C THR A 12 7.42 -0.13 -18.18
N TYR A 13 7.55 -0.96 -17.16
CA TYR A 13 6.44 -1.24 -16.22
C TYR A 13 6.70 -0.91 -14.75
N LYS A 14 7.75 -0.15 -14.42
CA LYS A 14 8.24 -0.09 -13.04
C LYS A 14 7.70 1.04 -12.16
N LEU A 15 7.09 2.08 -12.68
CA LEU A 15 6.79 3.28 -11.88
C LEU A 15 5.30 3.58 -11.60
N ILE A 16 4.35 3.11 -12.38
CA ILE A 16 2.97 3.58 -12.20
C ILE A 16 1.92 2.47 -12.14
N ALA A 17 2.26 1.31 -12.62
CA ALA A 17 1.48 0.14 -12.29
C ALA A 17 2.21 -0.53 -11.12
N GLY A 18 1.56 -0.74 -10.00
CA GLY A 18 1.95 -1.82 -9.15
C GLY A 18 1.96 -3.07 -10.01
N SER A 19 3.05 -3.32 -10.73
CA SER A 19 3.10 -4.42 -11.67
C SER A 19 3.14 -5.71 -10.87
N SER A 20 2.01 -6.39 -10.85
CA SER A 20 2.07 -7.84 -10.86
C SER A 20 2.98 -8.20 -12.05
N SER A 21 3.89 -9.17 -11.87
CA SER A 21 4.68 -9.80 -12.92
C SER A 21 3.79 -10.64 -13.87
N GLY A 22 2.74 -10.04 -14.38
CA GLY A 22 1.85 -10.57 -15.40
C GLY A 22 1.91 -9.61 -16.58
N LEU A 23 1.87 -10.19 -17.78
CA LEU A 23 1.62 -9.43 -19.00
C LEU A 23 0.50 -8.41 -18.74
N PRO A 24 0.59 -7.17 -19.28
CA PRO A 24 -0.49 -6.22 -19.15
C PRO A 24 -1.77 -6.90 -19.61
N ASP A 25 -2.80 -6.82 -18.79
CA ASP A 25 -4.14 -7.20 -19.19
C ASP A 25 -4.46 -6.36 -20.44
N PRO A 26 -4.69 -6.97 -21.61
CA PRO A 26 -4.97 -6.19 -22.82
C PRO A 26 -6.22 -5.31 -22.68
N ASP A 27 -7.08 -5.60 -21.69
CA ASP A 27 -8.27 -4.82 -21.34
C ASP A 27 -8.05 -3.96 -20.06
N GLY A 28 -6.85 -4.00 -19.46
CA GLY A 28 -6.49 -3.19 -18.29
C GLY A 28 -6.14 -1.75 -18.65
N PRO A 29 -6.37 -0.79 -17.73
CA PRO A 29 -6.02 0.60 -18.00
C PRO A 29 -4.52 0.73 -18.24
N THR A 30 -4.18 1.37 -19.34
CA THR A 30 -2.80 1.63 -19.78
C THR A 30 -1.99 2.29 -18.65
N PRO A 31 -0.73 1.89 -18.42
CA PRO A 31 0.12 2.56 -17.45
C PRO A 31 0.21 4.04 -17.78
N ILE A 32 0.01 4.86 -16.77
CA ILE A 32 -0.28 6.29 -16.92
C ILE A 32 0.87 7.01 -17.60
N ILE A 33 2.12 6.76 -17.24
CA ILE A 33 3.32 7.23 -17.93
C ILE A 33 4.36 6.11 -17.88
N PRO A 34 4.91 5.64 -19.03
CA PRO A 34 6.01 4.69 -19.04
C PRO A 34 7.30 5.30 -18.46
N ASP A 35 8.06 4.53 -17.72
CA ASP A 35 9.34 4.90 -17.08
C ASP A 35 10.42 5.37 -18.05
N VAL A 36 10.21 5.13 -19.32
CA VAL A 36 11.12 5.56 -20.41
C VAL A 36 11.18 7.07 -20.52
N PHE A 37 10.17 7.79 -20.03
CA PHE A 37 10.08 9.23 -20.12
C PHE A 37 10.55 9.90 -18.83
N SER A 38 11.63 10.64 -18.92
CA SER A 38 12.16 11.42 -17.80
C SER A 38 11.64 12.85 -17.76
N THR A 39 11.12 13.34 -18.90
CA THR A 39 10.59 14.71 -19.02
C THR A 39 9.18 14.73 -19.60
N TRP A 40 8.42 15.75 -19.22
CA TRP A 40 7.08 16.00 -19.77
C TRP A 40 7.09 16.27 -21.27
N GLY A 41 8.15 16.91 -21.77
CA GLY A 41 8.30 17.19 -23.20
C GLY A 41 8.47 15.92 -24.04
N ASP A 42 9.29 14.98 -23.60
CA ASP A 42 9.48 13.70 -24.28
C ASP A 42 8.19 12.89 -24.29
N TYR A 43 7.47 12.88 -23.15
CA TYR A 43 6.18 12.20 -23.05
C TYR A 43 5.12 12.84 -23.95
N TYR A 44 5.05 14.17 -24.01
CA TYR A 44 4.14 14.88 -24.91
C TYR A 44 4.39 14.54 -26.38
N ASN A 45 5.66 14.56 -26.83
CA ASN A 45 6.04 14.21 -28.20
C ASN A 45 5.64 12.75 -28.54
N TYR A 46 5.80 11.83 -27.60
CA TYR A 46 5.37 10.44 -27.77
C TYR A 46 3.85 10.33 -27.94
N LEU A 47 3.06 11.04 -27.12
CA LEU A 47 1.61 11.05 -27.23
C LEU A 47 1.12 11.62 -28.57
N GLN A 48 1.78 12.66 -29.09
CA GLN A 48 1.48 13.21 -30.42
C GLN A 48 1.69 12.19 -31.54
N GLN A 49 2.74 11.38 -31.46
CA GLN A 49 2.98 10.33 -32.44
C GLN A 49 1.92 9.22 -32.40
N LYS A 50 1.42 8.90 -31.20
CA LYS A 50 0.34 7.92 -31.02
C LYS A 50 -1.03 8.41 -31.46
N GLU A 51 -1.24 9.70 -31.60
CA GLU A 51 -2.53 10.29 -32.01
C GLU A 51 -3.03 9.75 -33.36
N HIS A 52 -2.13 9.30 -34.21
CA HIS A 52 -2.46 8.69 -35.52
C HIS A 52 -3.12 7.30 -35.42
N ASP A 53 -2.97 6.60 -34.26
CA ASP A 53 -3.47 5.22 -34.08
C ASP A 53 -4.85 5.16 -33.40
N GLY A 54 -5.44 6.30 -33.06
CA GLY A 54 -6.75 6.42 -32.39
C GLY A 54 -6.68 7.14 -31.05
N ILE A 55 -7.55 8.14 -30.87
CA ILE A 55 -7.55 8.99 -29.68
C ILE A 55 -8.55 8.42 -28.66
N SER A 56 -8.06 8.00 -27.50
CA SER A 56 -8.91 7.77 -26.32
C SER A 56 -9.10 9.05 -25.50
N THR A 57 -10.15 9.13 -24.71
CA THR A 57 -10.39 10.27 -23.79
C THR A 57 -9.20 10.49 -22.84
N ASP A 58 -8.53 9.42 -22.44
CA ASP A 58 -7.36 9.44 -21.57
C ASP A 58 -6.18 10.09 -22.27
N THR A 59 -5.97 9.80 -23.56
CA THR A 59 -4.89 10.37 -24.35
C THR A 59 -5.01 11.88 -24.44
N VAL A 60 -6.22 12.41 -24.63
CA VAL A 60 -6.47 13.86 -24.66
C VAL A 60 -6.14 14.51 -23.33
N ALA A 61 -6.56 13.90 -22.21
CA ALA A 61 -6.25 14.40 -20.87
C ALA A 61 -4.74 14.36 -20.58
N LEU A 62 -4.07 13.27 -20.94
CA LEU A 62 -2.62 13.11 -20.77
C LEU A 62 -1.83 14.12 -21.60
N MET A 63 -2.24 14.38 -22.85
CA MET A 63 -1.62 15.41 -23.70
C MET A 63 -1.77 16.80 -23.10
N ALA A 64 -2.95 17.15 -22.57
CA ALA A 64 -3.16 18.42 -21.91
C ALA A 64 -2.28 18.58 -20.66
N ILE A 65 -2.15 17.53 -19.84
CA ILE A 65 -1.29 17.52 -18.64
C ILE A 65 0.19 17.63 -19.07
N ALA A 66 0.63 16.84 -20.03
CA ALA A 66 2.02 16.85 -20.49
C ALA A 66 2.41 18.20 -21.13
N LYS A 67 1.48 18.87 -21.82
CA LYS A 67 1.70 20.18 -22.43
C LYS A 67 1.85 21.30 -21.38
N HIS A 68 1.12 21.23 -20.27
CA HIS A 68 1.12 22.27 -19.24
C HIS A 68 2.21 22.09 -18.18
N ASN A 69 2.77 20.89 -18.08
CA ASN A 69 3.90 20.62 -17.20
C ASN A 69 5.23 20.74 -17.97
N SER A 70 6.29 21.07 -17.26
CA SER A 70 7.63 21.23 -17.84
C SER A 70 8.68 20.56 -16.97
N GLY A 71 9.87 20.30 -17.57
CA GLY A 71 10.99 19.71 -16.87
C GLY A 71 10.85 18.20 -16.64
N LYS A 72 11.39 17.73 -15.52
CA LYS A 72 11.39 16.30 -15.16
C LYS A 72 10.03 15.87 -14.64
N ILE A 73 9.65 14.63 -14.98
CA ILE A 73 8.49 13.97 -14.38
C ILE A 73 8.89 13.51 -12.98
N VAL A 74 8.25 14.08 -11.95
CA VAL A 74 8.49 13.72 -10.56
C VAL A 74 7.17 13.26 -9.95
N GLU A 75 7.17 12.07 -9.36
CA GLU A 75 6.04 11.55 -8.61
C GLU A 75 6.17 11.97 -7.13
N HIS A 76 5.15 12.60 -6.61
CA HIS A 76 5.03 12.92 -5.20
C HIS A 76 4.18 11.86 -4.52
N GLU A 77 4.80 11.11 -3.62
CA GLU A 77 4.16 10.01 -2.90
C GLU A 77 3.79 10.43 -1.48
N HIS A 78 2.59 10.06 -1.06
CA HIS A 78 2.16 10.23 0.32
C HIS A 78 1.49 8.96 0.83
N HIS A 79 2.10 8.33 1.82
CA HIS A 79 1.58 7.13 2.47
C HIS A 79 0.95 7.47 3.81
N TYR A 80 -0.31 7.06 3.99
CA TYR A 80 -1.02 7.21 5.26
C TYR A 80 -0.64 6.09 6.22
N LYS A 81 -0.71 6.38 7.52
CA LYS A 81 -0.52 5.34 8.54
C LYS A 81 -1.57 4.25 8.38
N PRO A 82 -1.17 2.96 8.44
CA PRO A 82 -2.10 1.84 8.33
C PRO A 82 -3.13 1.85 9.46
N ILE A 83 -4.38 1.53 9.13
CA ILE A 83 -5.43 1.28 10.12
C ILE A 83 -5.55 -0.22 10.27
N THR A 84 -5.33 -0.74 11.48
CA THR A 84 -5.36 -2.17 11.77
C THR A 84 -6.32 -2.47 12.92
N PHE A 85 -7.30 -3.32 12.65
CA PHE A 85 -8.24 -3.86 13.63
C PHE A 85 -8.10 -5.38 13.72
N GLY A 86 -8.19 -5.96 14.94
CA GLY A 86 -7.97 -7.39 15.09
C GLY A 86 -8.82 -8.06 16.17
N ILE A 87 -8.92 -9.39 16.01
CA ILE A 87 -9.41 -10.31 17.04
C ILE A 87 -8.23 -11.19 17.43
N SER A 88 -7.88 -11.19 18.70
CA SER A 88 -6.74 -11.89 19.25
C SER A 88 -7.19 -13.02 20.16
N LEU A 89 -6.52 -14.15 20.03
CA LEU A 89 -6.64 -15.32 20.89
C LEU A 89 -5.34 -15.46 21.69
N THR A 90 -5.43 -15.41 23.00
CA THR A 90 -4.26 -15.45 23.89
C THR A 90 -4.36 -16.61 24.85
N LYS A 91 -3.28 -17.39 24.93
CA LYS A 91 -3.09 -18.44 25.90
C LYS A 91 -2.04 -18.05 26.94
N GLU A 92 -2.39 -18.14 28.21
CA GLU A 92 -1.44 -17.94 29.30
C GLU A 92 -0.57 -19.18 29.47
N ILE A 93 0.78 -19.02 29.40
CA ILE A 93 1.75 -20.11 29.55
C ILE A 93 2.38 -20.13 30.95
N GLY A 94 2.21 -19.06 31.70
CA GLY A 94 2.77 -18.91 33.05
C GLY A 94 2.22 -17.66 33.73
N LYS A 95 2.84 -17.23 34.81
CA LYS A 95 2.33 -16.10 35.58
C LYS A 95 2.22 -14.80 34.74
N ASN A 96 3.17 -14.57 33.84
CA ASN A 96 3.27 -13.32 33.10
C ASN A 96 3.44 -13.52 31.58
N TRP A 97 3.72 -14.73 31.12
CA TRP A 97 3.96 -15.04 29.72
C TRP A 97 2.71 -15.54 29.02
N ASN A 98 2.51 -15.07 27.81
CA ASN A 98 1.41 -15.50 26.97
C ASN A 98 1.92 -15.74 25.53
N VAL A 99 1.21 -16.63 24.84
CA VAL A 99 1.29 -16.78 23.38
C VAL A 99 -0.03 -16.29 22.79
N GLU A 100 0.09 -15.57 21.70
CA GLU A 100 -1.01 -14.92 21.02
C GLU A 100 -1.01 -15.26 19.55
N THR A 101 -2.19 -15.53 19.01
CA THR A 101 -2.49 -15.56 17.58
C THR A 101 -3.83 -14.87 17.35
N GLY A 102 -4.26 -14.78 16.09
CA GLY A 102 -5.53 -14.14 15.77
C GLY A 102 -5.67 -13.78 14.31
N LEU A 103 -6.59 -12.88 14.05
CA LEU A 103 -6.81 -12.29 12.74
C LEU A 103 -6.77 -10.76 12.86
N GLN A 104 -6.06 -10.12 11.94
CA GLN A 104 -5.96 -8.67 11.85
C GLN A 104 -6.35 -8.22 10.44
N TYR A 105 -7.21 -7.25 10.35
CA TYR A 105 -7.50 -6.58 9.08
C TYR A 105 -6.73 -5.27 9.03
N SER A 106 -5.97 -5.06 7.95
CA SER A 106 -5.20 -3.85 7.73
C SER A 106 -5.60 -3.16 6.42
N LEU A 107 -5.84 -1.86 6.50
CA LEU A 107 -6.10 -1.00 5.36
C LEU A 107 -4.93 -0.03 5.18
N LEU A 108 -4.26 -0.15 4.04
CA LEU A 108 -3.21 0.76 3.60
C LEU A 108 -3.78 1.72 2.57
N LYS A 109 -3.40 2.99 2.69
CA LYS A 109 -3.77 4.03 1.74
C LYS A 109 -2.52 4.78 1.31
N SER A 110 -2.39 5.02 0.00
CA SER A 110 -1.32 5.82 -0.59
C SER A 110 -1.91 6.75 -1.64
N ASN A 111 -1.34 7.92 -1.77
CA ASN A 111 -1.70 8.90 -2.78
C ASN A 111 -0.44 9.28 -3.55
N PHE A 112 -0.54 9.31 -4.87
CA PHE A 112 0.54 9.63 -5.80
C PHE A 112 0.07 10.76 -6.71
N ILE A 113 0.92 11.77 -6.90
CA ILE A 113 0.61 12.94 -7.72
C ILE A 113 1.76 13.15 -8.71
N LEU A 114 1.43 13.20 -10.00
CA LEU A 114 2.36 13.55 -11.07
C LEU A 114 1.87 14.84 -11.75
N GLY A 115 2.74 15.83 -11.82
CA GLY A 115 2.42 17.16 -12.35
C GLY A 115 2.12 18.18 -11.27
N GLU A 116 1.85 19.41 -11.67
CA GLU A 116 1.72 20.55 -10.78
C GLU A 116 0.50 21.41 -11.11
N GLY A 117 0.05 22.20 -10.11
CA GLY A 117 -1.03 23.15 -10.25
C GLY A 117 -2.38 22.53 -10.60
N GLU A 118 -3.00 23.00 -11.67
CA GLU A 118 -4.29 22.53 -12.16
C GLU A 118 -4.22 21.42 -13.21
N TYR A 119 -3.01 20.96 -13.55
CA TYR A 119 -2.76 19.93 -14.57
C TYR A 119 -1.92 18.80 -13.98
N TYR A 120 -2.58 17.80 -13.41
CA TYR A 120 -1.91 16.69 -12.75
C TYR A 120 -2.66 15.37 -12.88
N ILE A 121 -1.94 14.28 -12.70
CA ILE A 121 -2.46 12.94 -12.55
C ILE A 121 -2.43 12.59 -11.07
N GLY A 122 -3.56 12.31 -10.46
CA GLY A 122 -3.66 11.81 -9.10
C GLY A 122 -4.03 10.34 -9.09
N ARG A 123 -3.32 9.52 -8.31
CA ARG A 123 -3.62 8.10 -8.10
C ARG A 123 -3.83 7.83 -6.62
N ASP A 124 -5.01 7.35 -6.27
CA ASP A 124 -5.36 6.90 -4.93
C ASP A 124 -5.31 5.37 -4.90
N GLN A 125 -4.43 4.82 -4.08
CA GLN A 125 -4.26 3.39 -3.90
C GLN A 125 -4.80 2.95 -2.54
N LYS A 126 -5.59 1.88 -2.53
CA LYS A 126 -6.07 1.22 -1.30
C LYS A 126 -5.73 -0.25 -1.38
N VAL A 127 -5.12 -0.76 -0.33
CA VAL A 127 -4.73 -2.18 -0.22
C VAL A 127 -5.27 -2.76 1.06
N HIS A 128 -5.90 -3.92 0.94
CA HIS A 128 -6.55 -4.63 2.03
C HIS A 128 -5.81 -5.94 2.32
N TYR A 129 -5.41 -6.12 3.56
CA TYR A 129 -4.72 -7.32 4.03
C TYR A 129 -5.46 -7.99 5.18
N LEU A 130 -5.40 -9.32 5.19
CA LEU A 130 -5.73 -10.14 6.35
C LEU A 130 -4.42 -10.63 6.97
N GLY A 131 -4.14 -10.21 8.20
CA GLY A 131 -2.95 -10.57 8.94
C GLY A 131 -3.20 -11.71 9.92
N ILE A 132 -2.24 -12.62 10.03
CA ILE A 132 -2.20 -13.69 11.02
C ILE A 132 -0.96 -13.44 11.90
N PRO A 133 -1.12 -12.84 13.09
CA PRO A 133 -0.03 -12.67 14.05
C PRO A 133 0.27 -13.97 14.79
N VAL A 134 1.54 -14.21 15.07
CA VAL A 134 2.00 -15.21 16.05
C VAL A 134 3.03 -14.51 16.93
N ARG A 135 2.66 -14.25 18.18
CA ARG A 135 3.44 -13.42 19.09
C ARG A 135 3.59 -14.09 20.45
N THR A 136 4.65 -13.74 21.15
CA THR A 136 4.78 -13.94 22.59
C THR A 136 4.68 -12.60 23.28
N SER A 137 4.08 -12.56 24.45
CA SER A 137 3.95 -11.34 25.24
C SER A 137 4.24 -11.59 26.73
N TYR A 138 4.82 -10.57 27.36
CA TYR A 138 5.12 -10.56 28.77
C TYR A 138 4.35 -9.42 29.45
N LYS A 139 3.46 -9.80 30.41
CA LYS A 139 2.70 -8.85 31.23
C LYS A 139 3.60 -8.36 32.36
N TRP A 140 4.01 -7.11 32.33
CA TRP A 140 4.80 -6.48 33.40
C TRP A 140 3.93 -5.67 34.37
N PHE A 141 2.68 -5.36 33.98
CA PHE A 141 1.69 -4.76 34.87
C PHE A 141 0.36 -5.53 34.70
N ASN A 142 -0.25 -5.91 35.82
CA ASN A 142 -1.52 -6.60 35.84
C ASN A 142 -2.36 -6.16 37.03
N SER A 143 -3.54 -5.63 36.76
CA SER A 143 -4.54 -5.21 37.73
C SER A 143 -5.90 -5.82 37.36
N LYS A 144 -6.90 -5.66 38.21
CA LYS A 144 -8.24 -6.21 37.96
C LYS A 144 -8.84 -5.82 36.60
N ARG A 145 -8.62 -4.59 36.16
CA ARG A 145 -9.18 -4.06 34.89
C ARG A 145 -8.15 -3.75 33.85
N TRP A 146 -6.91 -3.46 34.20
CA TRP A 146 -5.87 -3.01 33.29
C TRP A 146 -4.67 -3.94 33.33
N SER A 147 -4.12 -4.21 32.18
CA SER A 147 -2.84 -4.88 32.05
C SER A 147 -1.99 -4.15 31.02
N ALA A 148 -0.68 -4.08 31.30
CA ALA A 148 0.30 -3.61 30.31
C ALA A 148 1.31 -4.71 30.04
N TYR A 149 1.72 -4.82 28.79
CA TYR A 149 2.57 -5.90 28.32
C TYR A 149 3.50 -5.42 27.19
N SER A 150 4.56 -6.17 26.98
CA SER A 150 5.38 -6.06 25.77
C SER A 150 5.25 -7.35 24.98
N SER A 151 5.30 -7.24 23.66
CA SER A 151 5.14 -8.36 22.74
C SER A 151 6.25 -8.39 21.70
N ALA A 152 6.54 -9.58 21.19
CA ALA A 152 7.41 -9.79 20.04
C ALA A 152 6.91 -10.98 19.24
N GLY A 153 7.08 -10.93 17.90
CA GLY A 153 6.66 -12.04 17.07
C GLY A 153 6.64 -11.74 15.58
N PHE A 154 5.94 -12.59 14.87
CA PHE A 154 5.80 -12.57 13.41
C PHE A 154 4.38 -12.20 13.02
N LEU A 155 4.27 -11.62 11.83
CA LEU A 155 2.98 -11.30 11.21
C LEU A 155 3.02 -11.71 9.74
N LEU A 156 2.08 -12.55 9.35
CA LEU A 156 1.83 -12.90 7.95
C LEU A 156 0.64 -12.11 7.46
N ASN A 157 0.83 -11.25 6.46
CA ASN A 157 -0.25 -10.49 5.83
C ASN A 157 -0.57 -11.09 4.46
N ILE A 158 -1.79 -11.61 4.34
CA ILE A 158 -2.34 -12.18 3.12
C ILE A 158 -3.16 -11.09 2.43
N PRO A 159 -2.89 -10.76 1.16
CA PRO A 159 -3.65 -9.74 0.45
C PRO A 159 -5.07 -10.24 0.18
N ILE A 160 -6.05 -9.36 0.37
CA ILE A 160 -7.45 -9.60 -0.02
C ILE A 160 -7.66 -9.03 -1.41
N HIS A 161 -7.44 -7.74 -1.58
CA HIS A 161 -7.44 -7.03 -2.87
C HIS A 161 -6.79 -5.66 -2.73
N GLY A 162 -6.35 -5.12 -3.87
CA GLY A 162 -5.94 -3.74 -4.03
C GLY A 162 -6.85 -3.02 -5.02
N LYS A 163 -7.05 -1.73 -4.84
CA LYS A 163 -7.75 -0.86 -5.78
C LYS A 163 -6.92 0.38 -6.04
N ASN A 164 -6.68 0.67 -7.30
CA ASN A 164 -6.18 1.95 -7.78
C ASN A 164 -7.34 2.76 -8.35
N SER A 165 -7.34 4.05 -8.08
CA SER A 165 -8.27 5.00 -8.69
C SER A 165 -7.46 6.17 -9.20
N VAL A 166 -7.50 6.42 -10.50
CA VAL A 166 -6.76 7.49 -11.17
C VAL A 166 -7.72 8.59 -11.55
N ARG A 167 -7.24 9.83 -11.45
CA ARG A 167 -7.95 11.03 -11.89
C ARG A 167 -6.99 11.90 -12.70
N TYR A 168 -7.45 12.33 -13.84
CA TYR A 168 -6.74 13.25 -14.73
C TYR A 168 -7.37 14.64 -14.55
N VAL A 169 -6.63 15.57 -13.97
CA VAL A 169 -7.09 16.94 -13.74
C VAL A 169 -6.50 17.84 -14.83
N THR A 170 -7.36 18.54 -15.56
CA THR A 170 -6.98 19.40 -16.69
C THR A 170 -7.66 20.77 -16.56
N GLY A 171 -7.17 21.60 -15.63
CA GLY A 171 -7.76 22.90 -15.36
C GLY A 171 -9.16 22.81 -14.72
N ALA A 172 -10.07 23.71 -15.13
CA ALA A 172 -11.43 23.78 -14.56
C ALA A 172 -12.40 22.66 -15.02
N THR A 173 -11.94 21.71 -15.82
CA THR A 173 -12.79 20.63 -16.34
C THR A 173 -13.00 19.54 -15.29
N VAL A 174 -14.17 18.89 -15.32
CA VAL A 174 -14.43 17.73 -14.44
C VAL A 174 -13.38 16.65 -14.68
N PRO A 175 -12.68 16.16 -13.64
CA PRO A 175 -11.62 15.19 -13.82
C PRO A 175 -12.16 13.88 -14.40
N TYR A 176 -11.51 13.40 -15.44
CA TYR A 176 -11.71 12.01 -15.89
C TYR A 176 -11.21 11.07 -14.81
N LYS A 177 -11.96 10.01 -14.51
CA LYS A 177 -11.63 9.03 -13.46
C LYS A 177 -11.68 7.63 -14.03
N ASP A 178 -10.67 6.85 -13.69
CA ASP A 178 -10.61 5.44 -13.96
C ASP A 178 -10.24 4.66 -12.69
N SER A 179 -10.57 3.35 -12.62
CA SER A 179 -10.21 2.53 -11.47
C SER A 179 -10.14 1.06 -11.83
N TRP A 180 -9.14 0.37 -11.26
CA TRP A 180 -8.94 -1.07 -11.44
C TRP A 180 -8.55 -1.75 -10.15
N TYR A 181 -8.77 -3.06 -10.12
CA TYR A 181 -8.37 -3.92 -9.01
C TYR A 181 -7.08 -4.65 -9.35
N PHE A 182 -6.30 -4.96 -8.33
CA PHE A 182 -5.08 -5.74 -8.45
C PHE A 182 -4.89 -6.61 -7.19
N THR A 183 -4.07 -7.65 -7.30
CA THR A 183 -3.73 -8.52 -6.17
C THR A 183 -2.32 -8.20 -5.69
N PRO A 184 -2.18 -7.63 -4.48
CA PRO A 184 -0.87 -7.39 -3.87
C PRO A 184 -0.15 -8.69 -3.52
N SER A 185 1.15 -8.60 -3.24
CA SER A 185 1.94 -9.74 -2.77
C SER A 185 1.73 -9.99 -1.27
N VAL A 186 1.92 -11.25 -0.86
CA VAL A 186 1.97 -11.64 0.56
C VAL A 186 3.12 -10.91 1.25
N GLN A 187 2.89 -10.42 2.47
CA GLN A 187 3.87 -9.64 3.21
C GLN A 187 4.13 -10.23 4.58
N TRP A 188 5.40 -10.57 4.85
CA TRP A 188 5.88 -11.00 6.16
C TRP A 188 6.41 -9.82 6.96
N ALA A 189 6.22 -9.85 8.27
CA ALA A 189 6.84 -8.90 9.16
C ALA A 189 7.29 -9.56 10.47
N VAL A 190 8.30 -8.96 11.06
CA VAL A 190 8.74 -9.23 12.44
C VAL A 190 8.54 -7.95 13.22
N GLY A 191 8.01 -8.06 14.42
CA GLY A 191 7.69 -6.86 15.19
C GLY A 191 7.82 -7.03 16.70
N VAL A 192 8.00 -5.87 17.33
CA VAL A 192 7.94 -5.72 18.79
C VAL A 192 6.91 -4.65 19.12
N GLY A 193 6.21 -4.82 20.23
CA GLY A 193 5.17 -3.89 20.63
C GLY A 193 5.05 -3.73 22.13
N THR A 194 4.32 -2.69 22.53
CA THR A 194 3.91 -2.48 23.91
C THR A 194 2.42 -2.19 23.88
N GLY A 195 1.66 -2.95 24.68
CA GLY A 195 0.20 -2.86 24.66
C GLY A 195 -0.42 -2.55 26.00
N LEU A 196 -1.57 -1.92 25.93
CA LEU A 196 -2.50 -1.77 27.03
C LEU A 196 -3.72 -2.64 26.74
N GLN A 197 -4.17 -3.34 27.80
CA GLN A 197 -5.34 -4.18 27.73
C GLN A 197 -6.32 -3.77 28.83
N TYR A 198 -7.59 -3.64 28.48
CA TYR A 198 -8.67 -3.36 29.39
C TYR A 198 -9.63 -4.56 29.46
N ASN A 199 -9.73 -5.18 30.63
CA ASN A 199 -10.58 -6.35 30.84
C ASN A 199 -12.05 -5.91 31.01
N LEU A 200 -12.90 -6.28 30.04
CA LEU A 200 -14.34 -5.98 30.03
C LEU A 200 -15.09 -6.92 30.96
N ILE A 201 -14.93 -8.21 30.71
CA ILE A 201 -15.51 -9.33 31.43
C ILE A 201 -14.47 -10.45 31.52
N PRO A 202 -14.68 -11.50 32.32
CA PRO A 202 -13.77 -12.65 32.37
C PRO A 202 -13.46 -13.17 30.96
N LYS A 203 -12.19 -13.34 30.65
CA LYS A 203 -11.64 -13.80 29.37
C LYS A 203 -11.73 -12.83 28.18
N TRP A 204 -12.50 -11.75 28.24
CA TRP A 204 -12.63 -10.78 27.13
C TRP A 204 -12.07 -9.42 27.51
N SER A 205 -11.28 -8.87 26.63
CA SER A 205 -10.65 -7.57 26.80
C SER A 205 -10.55 -6.79 25.52
N LEU A 206 -10.42 -5.48 25.63
CA LEU A 206 -9.98 -4.61 24.55
C LEU A 206 -8.46 -4.45 24.65
N TYR A 207 -7.79 -4.32 23.52
CA TYR A 207 -6.37 -4.01 23.50
C TYR A 207 -6.05 -2.90 22.50
N LEU A 208 -4.98 -2.18 22.81
CA LEU A 208 -4.33 -1.20 21.95
C LEU A 208 -2.82 -1.46 22.04
N GLU A 209 -2.15 -1.70 20.89
CA GLU A 209 -0.77 -2.18 20.88
C GLU A 209 0.09 -1.40 19.84
N PRO A 210 0.62 -0.23 20.19
CA PRO A 210 1.68 0.37 19.40
C PRO A 210 2.81 -0.64 19.16
N SER A 211 3.11 -0.89 17.89
CA SER A 211 4.09 -1.90 17.46
C SER A 211 5.03 -1.30 16.43
N PHE A 212 6.31 -1.60 16.57
CA PHE A 212 7.34 -1.34 15.60
C PHE A 212 7.55 -2.63 14.80
N ASN A 213 7.31 -2.58 13.49
CA ASN A 213 7.35 -3.73 12.61
C ASN A 213 8.39 -3.53 11.51
N TRP A 214 9.15 -4.57 11.25
CA TRP A 214 10.00 -4.68 10.08
C TRP A 214 9.34 -5.62 9.08
N TYR A 215 8.91 -5.04 7.96
CA TYR A 215 8.33 -5.77 6.84
C TYR A 215 9.44 -6.29 5.95
N ILE A 216 9.49 -7.61 5.76
CA ILE A 216 10.53 -8.27 4.98
C ILE A 216 10.31 -7.94 3.50
N PRO A 217 11.29 -7.32 2.80
CA PRO A 217 11.16 -7.02 1.39
C PRO A 217 10.87 -8.27 0.56
N ASN A 218 9.81 -8.26 -0.21
CA ASN A 218 9.36 -9.40 -1.01
C ASN A 218 9.58 -9.23 -2.52
N GLY A 219 10.25 -8.14 -2.95
CA GLY A 219 10.49 -7.82 -4.36
C GLY A 219 9.23 -7.51 -5.17
N GLY A 220 8.11 -7.30 -4.50
CA GLY A 220 6.85 -6.91 -5.16
C GLY A 220 6.93 -5.51 -5.75
N ALA A 221 6.34 -5.33 -6.93
CA ALA A 221 6.34 -4.07 -7.66
C ALA A 221 5.30 -3.06 -7.16
N ILE A 222 4.63 -3.36 -6.05
CA ILE A 222 3.57 -2.51 -5.49
C ILE A 222 4.16 -1.61 -4.40
N HIS A 223 4.09 -0.30 -4.63
CA HIS A 223 4.54 0.72 -3.68
C HIS A 223 3.47 0.95 -2.61
N THR A 224 3.78 0.58 -1.37
CA THR A 224 2.96 0.81 -0.18
C THR A 224 3.86 1.31 0.95
N ILE A 225 3.27 1.80 2.04
CA ILE A 225 4.06 2.18 3.21
C ILE A 225 4.94 1.02 3.73
N TRP A 226 4.54 -0.24 3.53
CA TRP A 226 5.28 -1.41 4.01
C TRP A 226 6.45 -1.79 3.10
N THR A 227 6.38 -1.46 1.80
CA THR A 227 7.46 -1.71 0.85
C THR A 227 8.46 -0.56 0.79
N GLU A 228 7.97 0.69 0.86
CA GLU A 228 8.82 1.89 0.81
C GLU A 228 9.47 2.21 2.17
N HIS A 229 8.73 1.96 3.25
CA HIS A 229 9.22 2.13 4.61
C HIS A 229 9.11 0.81 5.37
N PRO A 230 10.05 -0.13 5.17
CA PRO A 230 10.01 -1.45 5.80
C PRO A 230 9.92 -1.40 7.33
N PHE A 231 10.48 -0.37 7.94
CA PHE A 231 10.34 -0.09 9.36
C PHE A 231 9.17 0.86 9.62
N THR A 232 8.04 0.30 10.01
CA THR A 232 6.78 1.06 10.18
C THR A 232 6.23 0.87 11.58
N ILE A 233 5.73 1.96 12.16
CA ILE A 233 4.94 1.92 13.40
C ILE A 233 3.48 1.74 13.01
N THR A 234 2.86 0.70 13.56
CA THR A 234 1.43 0.44 13.48
C THR A 234 0.80 0.46 14.87
N VAL A 235 -0.47 0.75 14.95
CA VAL A 235 -1.21 0.75 16.22
C VAL A 235 -2.44 -0.15 16.08
N PRO A 236 -2.26 -1.48 16.12
CA PRO A 236 -3.36 -2.43 16.15
C PRO A 236 -4.23 -2.21 17.39
N PHE A 237 -5.51 -2.32 17.19
CA PHE A 237 -6.49 -2.35 18.28
C PHE A 237 -7.55 -3.40 17.99
N GLY A 238 -8.22 -3.87 19.04
CA GLY A 238 -9.22 -4.90 18.84
C GLY A 238 -9.68 -5.56 20.12
N ILE A 239 -10.26 -6.75 19.92
CA ILE A 239 -10.82 -7.58 20.99
C ILE A 239 -9.88 -8.77 21.19
N ARG A 240 -9.65 -9.13 22.46
CA ARG A 240 -8.80 -10.25 22.86
C ARG A 240 -9.59 -11.23 23.72
N PHE A 241 -9.49 -12.49 23.37
CA PHE A 241 -9.97 -13.60 24.19
C PHE A 241 -8.78 -14.32 24.83
N THR A 242 -8.82 -14.49 26.15
CA THR A 242 -7.74 -15.14 26.93
C THR A 242 -8.29 -16.39 27.64
N TRP A 243 -7.57 -17.54 27.53
CA TRP A 243 -7.92 -18.80 28.20
C TRP A 243 -6.72 -19.45 28.87
#